data_150c2325304b29c0e30c3607c1eca167
#
_entry.id   150c2325304b29c0e30c3607c1eca167
#
_cell.length_a   1.000
_cell.length_b   1.000
_cell.length_c   1.000
_cell.angle_alpha   90.00
_cell.angle_beta   90.00
_cell.angle_gamma   90.00
#
_symmetry.space_group_name_H-M   'P 1'
#
loop_
_entity.id
_entity.type
_entity.pdbx_description
1 polymer ?
#
loop_
_entity_poly.entity_id
_entity_poly.type
_entity_poly.pdbx_seq_one_letter_code
_entity_poly.pdbx_strand_id
1 'polypeptide(L)'
;MIKSAITVSLVAQAKGGPFVFWDGLAPAAASAAKLGFDAIEVFAPSAASIDRPALHALLKQHGLVAAAFGTGGGWLVHKWHLTHADPAIRSQAREFIRAIIDVGGEFKAPAIIGSMQGKAEGDVSREQALTWLADALTDLGAHAARHGVPLLYEPLNRYETNLLNRQLDAAKFLEARQVANVKLLCDLFHMNIEEVSNAATLRACGRHVGHVHFADSNRQAIGFGHTDAASVVAALKDIGFAGYLSGEILPLPDSEAAAAQTIKAIRTHLPR
;
A
#
# COMPACT_ATOMS: atom_id res chain seq x y z
N MET A 1 -13.47 -11.71 5.54
CA MET A 1 -13.68 -10.71 6.63
C MET A 1 -12.66 -9.60 6.42
N ILE A 2 -13.10 -8.33 6.51
CA ILE A 2 -12.23 -7.15 6.45
C ILE A 2 -11.51 -7.00 7.79
N LYS A 3 -10.21 -6.77 7.77
CA LYS A 3 -9.34 -6.67 8.93
C LYS A 3 -8.73 -5.27 9.03
N SER A 4 -8.14 -4.95 10.17
CA SER A 4 -7.50 -3.66 10.44
C SER A 4 -5.97 -3.78 10.42
N ALA A 5 -5.29 -2.77 9.87
CA ALA A 5 -3.84 -2.64 9.92
C ALA A 5 -3.43 -1.19 10.20
N ILE A 6 -2.18 -1.01 10.61
CA ILE A 6 -1.57 0.30 10.86
C ILE A 6 -0.13 0.30 10.38
N THR A 7 0.32 1.40 9.82
CA THR A 7 1.65 1.53 9.21
C THR A 7 2.75 1.79 10.22
N VAL A 8 3.91 1.18 9.96
CA VAL A 8 5.18 1.48 10.63
C VAL A 8 6.26 1.69 9.58
N SER A 9 6.97 2.80 9.67
CA SER A 9 8.07 3.12 8.76
C SER A 9 9.43 3.05 9.46
N LEU A 10 10.36 2.34 8.82
CA LEU A 10 11.77 2.27 9.18
C LEU A 10 12.63 3.13 8.25
N VAL A 11 12.00 3.84 7.30
CA VAL A 11 12.67 4.67 6.28
C VAL A 11 12.89 6.06 6.84
N ALA A 12 14.09 6.38 7.30
CA ALA A 12 14.39 7.68 7.91
C ALA A 12 14.12 8.87 6.97
N GLN A 13 14.34 8.68 5.66
CA GLN A 13 14.08 9.68 4.63
C GLN A 13 12.58 9.98 4.41
N ALA A 14 11.71 9.11 4.91
CA ALA A 14 10.26 9.31 4.86
C ALA A 14 9.70 10.06 6.08
N LYS A 15 10.54 10.44 7.06
CA LYS A 15 10.09 11.05 8.31
C LYS A 15 9.27 12.31 8.04
N GLY A 16 8.09 12.38 8.68
CA GLY A 16 7.08 13.41 8.42
C GLY A 16 6.08 13.05 7.32
N GLY A 17 6.25 11.90 6.66
CA GLY A 17 5.28 11.32 5.72
C GLY A 17 4.12 10.62 6.42
N PRO A 18 3.24 9.97 5.64
CA PRO A 18 1.97 9.45 6.12
C PRO A 18 2.10 8.06 6.78
N PHE A 19 3.04 7.91 7.68
CA PHE A 19 3.21 6.68 8.45
C PHE A 19 2.96 6.95 9.93
N VAL A 20 2.27 6.03 10.59
CA VAL A 20 1.81 6.28 11.95
C VAL A 20 2.93 6.05 12.97
N PHE A 21 3.65 4.94 12.87
CA PHE A 21 4.72 4.62 13.81
C PHE A 21 6.11 4.75 13.20
N TRP A 22 7.06 5.32 13.98
CA TRP A 22 8.41 5.66 13.52
C TRP A 22 9.53 5.13 14.42
N ASP A 23 9.19 4.59 15.59
CA ASP A 23 10.17 4.23 16.64
C ASP A 23 10.59 2.75 16.55
N GLY A 24 10.40 2.13 15.37
CA GLY A 24 10.76 0.74 15.13
C GLY A 24 9.61 -0.26 15.31
N LEU A 25 9.89 -1.51 14.96
CA LEU A 25 8.85 -2.55 14.88
C LEU A 25 8.30 -2.95 16.26
N ALA A 26 9.15 -3.03 17.29
CA ALA A 26 8.73 -3.53 18.60
C ALA A 26 7.73 -2.59 19.31
N PRO A 27 7.98 -1.27 19.44
CA PRO A 27 7.00 -0.36 20.01
C PRO A 27 5.75 -0.24 19.12
N ALA A 28 5.89 -0.26 17.80
CA ALA A 28 4.75 -0.22 16.87
C ALA A 28 3.82 -1.43 17.05
N ALA A 29 4.38 -2.64 17.14
CA ALA A 29 3.60 -3.86 17.35
C ALA A 29 2.91 -3.87 18.73
N ALA A 30 3.59 -3.40 19.77
CA ALA A 30 3.00 -3.28 21.11
C ALA A 30 1.80 -2.31 21.11
N SER A 31 1.93 -1.11 20.51
CA SER A 31 0.86 -0.13 20.38
C SER A 31 -0.28 -0.64 19.50
N ALA A 32 0.00 -1.25 18.36
CA ALA A 32 -1.00 -1.84 17.48
C ALA A 32 -1.83 -2.92 18.20
N ALA A 33 -1.17 -3.84 18.90
CA ALA A 33 -1.84 -4.88 19.67
C ALA A 33 -2.68 -4.33 20.83
N LYS A 34 -2.14 -3.37 21.60
CA LYS A 34 -2.85 -2.69 22.68
C LYS A 34 -4.14 -2.00 22.19
N LEU A 35 -4.10 -1.38 21.01
CA LEU A 35 -5.26 -0.73 20.39
C LEU A 35 -6.20 -1.75 19.74
N GLY A 36 -5.74 -2.98 19.51
CA GLY A 36 -6.51 -4.10 18.97
C GLY A 36 -6.61 -4.10 17.45
N PHE A 37 -5.56 -3.68 16.76
CA PHE A 37 -5.38 -3.95 15.33
C PHE A 37 -5.15 -5.45 15.09
N ASP A 38 -5.45 -5.91 13.87
CA ASP A 38 -5.19 -7.29 13.44
C ASP A 38 -3.77 -7.45 12.86
N ALA A 39 -3.19 -6.36 12.33
CA ALA A 39 -1.94 -6.40 11.60
C ALA A 39 -1.15 -5.09 11.68
N ILE A 40 0.15 -5.18 11.34
CA ILE A 40 0.97 -4.03 10.99
C ILE A 40 1.34 -4.07 9.51
N GLU A 41 1.55 -2.91 8.91
CA GLU A 41 2.05 -2.75 7.55
C GLU A 41 3.43 -2.10 7.62
N VAL A 42 4.44 -2.71 6.99
CA VAL A 42 5.86 -2.39 7.21
C VAL A 42 6.47 -1.69 6.00
N PHE A 43 7.04 -0.52 6.22
CA PHE A 43 7.84 0.21 5.22
C PHE A 43 9.30 0.22 5.66
N ALA A 44 10.17 -0.41 4.86
CA ALA A 44 11.57 -0.58 5.18
C ALA A 44 12.49 0.03 4.10
N PRO A 45 13.68 0.51 4.46
CA PRO A 45 14.64 1.06 3.50
C PRO A 45 15.20 0.00 2.54
N SER A 46 15.19 -1.28 2.95
CA SER A 46 15.56 -2.42 2.13
C SER A 46 15.06 -3.73 2.74
N ALA A 47 15.03 -4.81 1.96
CA ALA A 47 14.73 -6.15 2.45
C ALA A 47 15.73 -6.62 3.52
N ALA A 48 17.00 -6.25 3.35
CA ALA A 48 18.08 -6.61 4.30
C ALA A 48 17.98 -5.92 5.66
N SER A 49 17.26 -4.79 5.74
CA SER A 49 17.05 -4.06 7.00
C SER A 49 15.96 -4.68 7.89
N ILE A 50 15.24 -5.68 7.40
CA ILE A 50 14.21 -6.38 8.16
C ILE A 50 14.82 -7.64 8.81
N ASP A 51 14.97 -7.62 10.13
CA ASP A 51 15.28 -8.82 10.89
C ASP A 51 14.05 -9.73 10.91
N ARG A 52 14.02 -10.70 9.97
CA ARG A 52 12.87 -11.59 9.75
C ARG A 52 12.57 -12.47 10.96
N PRO A 53 13.57 -13.14 11.58
CA PRO A 53 13.37 -13.90 12.82
C PRO A 53 12.78 -13.05 13.95
N ALA A 54 13.31 -11.85 14.16
CA ALA A 54 12.79 -10.93 15.17
C ALA A 54 11.36 -10.48 14.86
N LEU A 55 11.06 -10.19 13.59
CA LEU A 55 9.70 -9.81 13.17
C LEU A 55 8.71 -10.98 13.37
N HIS A 56 9.07 -12.22 13.04
CA HIS A 56 8.23 -13.40 13.31
C HIS A 56 7.92 -13.56 14.80
N ALA A 57 8.96 -13.46 15.65
CA ALA A 57 8.79 -13.55 17.09
C ALA A 57 7.87 -12.45 17.63
N LEU A 58 8.07 -11.21 17.17
CA LEU A 58 7.30 -10.04 17.56
C LEU A 58 5.82 -10.15 17.18
N LEU A 59 5.53 -10.52 15.94
CA LEU A 59 4.16 -10.69 15.47
C LEU A 59 3.44 -11.80 16.25
N LYS A 60 4.12 -12.93 16.50
CA LYS A 60 3.59 -14.02 17.32
C LYS A 60 3.32 -13.58 18.76
N GLN A 61 4.25 -12.85 19.38
CA GLN A 61 4.13 -12.35 20.76
C GLN A 61 2.90 -11.47 20.94
N HIS A 62 2.59 -10.64 19.94
CA HIS A 62 1.50 -9.67 20.01
C HIS A 62 0.18 -10.15 19.35
N GLY A 63 0.15 -11.37 18.79
CA GLY A 63 -1.03 -11.88 18.07
C GLY A 63 -1.37 -11.11 16.79
N LEU A 64 -0.35 -10.50 16.18
CA LEU A 64 -0.46 -9.73 14.95
C LEU A 64 0.02 -10.54 13.74
N VAL A 65 -0.31 -10.06 12.54
CA VAL A 65 0.28 -10.51 11.28
C VAL A 65 0.83 -9.30 10.50
N ALA A 66 1.61 -9.54 9.45
CA ALA A 66 1.95 -8.50 8.50
C ALA A 66 0.80 -8.34 7.49
N ALA A 67 0.34 -7.11 7.25
CA ALA A 67 -0.70 -6.82 6.26
C ALA A 67 -0.10 -6.67 4.86
N ALA A 68 1.01 -5.95 4.75
CA ALA A 68 1.75 -5.71 3.52
C ALA A 68 3.15 -5.17 3.82
N PHE A 69 4.01 -5.12 2.79
CA PHE A 69 5.34 -4.52 2.84
C PHE A 69 5.49 -3.46 1.74
N GLY A 70 5.76 -2.22 2.12
CA GLY A 70 5.95 -1.11 1.20
C GLY A 70 7.32 -1.12 0.53
N THR A 71 7.38 -0.78 -0.76
CA THR A 71 8.63 -0.68 -1.54
C THR A 71 9.16 0.74 -1.67
N GLY A 72 8.47 1.74 -1.15
CA GLY A 72 8.81 3.16 -1.30
C GLY A 72 10.22 3.56 -0.87
N GLY A 73 10.90 2.73 -0.05
CA GLY A 73 12.31 2.90 0.31
C GLY A 73 13.23 2.96 -0.92
N GLY A 74 12.96 2.19 -1.96
CA GLY A 74 13.73 2.21 -3.21
C GLY A 74 13.72 3.57 -3.91
N TRP A 75 12.57 4.23 -3.93
CA TRP A 75 12.46 5.59 -4.44
C TRP A 75 13.07 6.64 -3.49
N LEU A 76 12.73 6.56 -2.21
CA LEU A 76 13.15 7.59 -1.25
C LEU A 76 14.66 7.62 -1.05
N VAL A 77 15.30 6.45 -0.95
CA VAL A 77 16.75 6.33 -0.68
C VAL A 77 17.57 6.40 -1.96
N HIS A 78 17.11 5.76 -3.05
CA HIS A 78 17.93 5.54 -4.24
C HIS A 78 17.41 6.21 -5.51
N LYS A 79 16.17 6.77 -5.49
CA LYS A 79 15.47 7.31 -6.67
C LYS A 79 15.21 6.26 -7.76
N TRP A 80 15.20 4.98 -7.40
CA TRP A 80 14.89 3.90 -8.32
C TRP A 80 13.39 3.80 -8.59
N HIS A 81 13.04 3.68 -9.86
CA HIS A 81 11.65 3.46 -10.27
C HIS A 81 11.55 2.68 -11.59
N LEU A 82 10.39 2.07 -11.83
CA LEU A 82 10.16 1.11 -12.90
C LEU A 82 10.10 1.72 -14.30
N THR A 83 9.92 3.04 -14.40
CA THR A 83 9.76 3.76 -15.67
C THR A 83 10.91 4.73 -15.96
N HIS A 84 12.06 4.57 -15.29
CA HIS A 84 13.24 5.38 -15.51
C HIS A 84 13.81 5.19 -16.93
N ALA A 85 14.34 6.26 -17.55
CA ALA A 85 14.94 6.18 -18.89
C ALA A 85 16.10 5.15 -18.96
N ASP A 86 16.97 5.15 -17.94
CA ASP A 86 18.09 4.21 -17.83
C ASP A 86 17.60 2.80 -17.50
N PRO A 87 17.86 1.78 -18.36
CA PRO A 87 17.49 0.40 -18.12
C PRO A 87 18.18 -0.21 -16.89
N ALA A 88 19.36 0.25 -16.51
CA ALA A 88 20.07 -0.24 -15.34
C ALA A 88 19.29 0.15 -14.05
N ILE A 89 18.76 1.37 -13.99
CA ILE A 89 17.92 1.82 -12.86
C ILE A 89 16.60 1.04 -12.82
N ARG A 90 15.96 0.77 -13.97
CA ARG A 90 14.77 -0.10 -14.00
C ARG A 90 15.06 -1.51 -13.51
N SER A 91 16.23 -2.07 -13.82
CA SER A 91 16.67 -3.38 -13.31
C SER A 91 16.84 -3.34 -11.78
N GLN A 92 17.56 -2.35 -11.26
CA GLN A 92 17.73 -2.16 -9.81
C GLN A 92 16.40 -1.99 -9.08
N ALA A 93 15.45 -1.23 -9.66
CA ALA A 93 14.11 -1.09 -9.12
C ALA A 93 13.37 -2.44 -9.02
N ARG A 94 13.44 -3.27 -10.08
CA ARG A 94 12.83 -4.61 -10.09
C ARG A 94 13.47 -5.53 -9.04
N GLU A 95 14.80 -5.53 -8.94
CA GLU A 95 15.53 -6.35 -7.96
C GLU A 95 15.19 -5.95 -6.52
N PHE A 96 15.12 -4.65 -6.24
CA PHE A 96 14.69 -4.15 -4.94
C PHE A 96 13.27 -4.61 -4.59
N ILE A 97 12.32 -4.48 -5.53
CA ILE A 97 10.94 -4.90 -5.31
C ILE A 97 10.84 -6.41 -5.13
N ARG A 98 11.58 -7.22 -5.90
CA ARG A 98 11.65 -8.69 -5.72
C ARG A 98 12.11 -9.05 -4.33
N ALA A 99 13.17 -8.41 -3.83
CA ALA A 99 13.65 -8.68 -2.47
C ALA A 99 12.60 -8.37 -1.40
N ILE A 100 11.80 -7.32 -1.57
CA ILE A 100 10.67 -7.03 -0.66
C ILE A 100 9.53 -8.07 -0.83
N ILE A 101 9.24 -8.51 -2.07
CA ILE A 101 8.26 -9.60 -2.32
C ILE A 101 8.71 -10.89 -1.60
N ASP A 102 10.00 -11.24 -1.62
CA ASP A 102 10.53 -12.42 -0.96
C ASP A 102 10.35 -12.32 0.57
N VAL A 103 10.60 -11.14 1.14
CA VAL A 103 10.28 -10.89 2.56
C VAL A 103 8.78 -11.06 2.81
N GLY A 104 7.94 -10.36 2.06
CA GLY A 104 6.49 -10.44 2.22
C GLY A 104 5.96 -11.88 2.10
N GLY A 105 6.52 -12.65 1.16
CA GLY A 105 6.18 -14.06 0.94
C GLY A 105 6.37 -14.95 2.17
N GLU A 106 7.42 -14.74 2.96
CA GLU A 106 7.65 -15.45 4.22
C GLU A 106 6.54 -15.16 5.25
N PHE A 107 6.00 -13.94 5.24
CA PHE A 107 4.92 -13.51 6.14
C PHE A 107 3.52 -13.69 5.55
N LYS A 108 3.39 -14.26 4.33
CA LYS A 108 2.12 -14.37 3.58
C LYS A 108 1.45 -13.02 3.35
N ALA A 109 2.26 -11.99 3.17
CA ALA A 109 1.83 -10.62 2.96
C ALA A 109 2.32 -10.09 1.59
N PRO A 110 1.53 -9.31 0.86
CA PRO A 110 1.91 -8.74 -0.43
C PRO A 110 2.94 -7.63 -0.27
N ALA A 111 3.68 -7.35 -1.35
CA ALA A 111 4.45 -6.12 -1.50
C ALA A 111 3.62 -5.05 -2.22
N ILE A 112 3.87 -3.77 -1.92
CA ILE A 112 3.17 -2.60 -2.49
C ILE A 112 4.10 -1.85 -3.42
N ILE A 113 3.64 -1.57 -4.65
CA ILE A 113 4.28 -0.64 -5.59
C ILE A 113 3.46 0.65 -5.65
N GLY A 114 3.89 1.67 -4.92
CA GLY A 114 3.39 3.04 -5.00
C GLY A 114 4.40 3.92 -5.76
N SER A 115 5.20 4.72 -5.05
CA SER A 115 6.16 5.68 -5.64
C SER A 115 7.19 5.05 -6.58
N MET A 116 7.55 3.77 -6.41
CA MET A 116 8.46 3.07 -7.31
C MET A 116 7.89 2.78 -8.71
N GLN A 117 6.60 3.02 -8.96
CA GLN A 117 6.07 3.00 -10.33
C GLN A 117 6.76 4.05 -11.22
N GLY A 118 7.12 5.20 -10.64
CA GLY A 118 7.71 6.32 -11.34
C GLY A 118 6.69 7.16 -12.12
N LYS A 119 7.16 7.80 -13.17
CA LYS A 119 6.37 8.68 -14.04
C LYS A 119 7.00 8.76 -15.43
N ALA A 120 6.27 9.29 -16.41
CA ALA A 120 6.81 9.68 -17.69
C ALA A 120 7.50 11.06 -17.54
N GLU A 121 8.81 11.11 -17.73
CA GLU A 121 9.59 12.33 -17.60
C GLU A 121 10.76 12.37 -18.60
N GLY A 122 11.28 13.58 -18.86
CA GLY A 122 12.30 13.79 -19.88
C GLY A 122 11.82 13.34 -21.26
N ASP A 123 12.62 12.54 -21.95
CA ASP A 123 12.32 12.02 -23.28
C ASP A 123 11.46 10.73 -23.26
N VAL A 124 11.05 10.27 -22.08
CA VAL A 124 10.21 9.08 -21.95
C VAL A 124 8.76 9.44 -22.16
N SER A 125 8.18 8.97 -23.26
CA SER A 125 6.74 9.15 -23.49
C SER A 125 5.90 8.36 -22.47
N ARG A 126 4.67 8.83 -22.23
CA ARG A 126 3.73 8.13 -21.33
C ARG A 126 3.44 6.70 -21.81
N GLU A 127 3.34 6.48 -23.10
CA GLU A 127 3.12 5.17 -23.70
C GLU A 127 4.30 4.23 -23.41
N GLN A 128 5.53 4.71 -23.58
CA GLN A 128 6.74 3.93 -23.27
C GLN A 128 6.81 3.61 -21.78
N ALA A 129 6.54 4.57 -20.91
CA ALA A 129 6.51 4.36 -19.46
C ALA A 129 5.45 3.32 -19.06
N LEU A 130 4.25 3.38 -19.63
CA LEU A 130 3.18 2.39 -19.39
C LEU A 130 3.57 1.00 -19.91
N THR A 131 4.31 0.91 -21.02
CA THR A 131 4.82 -0.38 -21.51
C THR A 131 5.82 -0.98 -20.51
N TRP A 132 6.80 -0.21 -20.04
CA TRP A 132 7.75 -0.69 -19.02
C TRP A 132 7.08 -1.03 -17.69
N LEU A 133 6.06 -0.27 -17.30
CA LEU A 133 5.27 -0.58 -16.10
C LEU A 133 4.54 -1.92 -16.24
N ALA A 134 3.89 -2.18 -17.39
CA ALA A 134 3.19 -3.45 -17.65
C ALA A 134 4.16 -4.64 -17.59
N ASP A 135 5.33 -4.52 -18.25
CA ASP A 135 6.36 -5.56 -18.24
C ASP A 135 6.86 -5.83 -16.81
N ALA A 136 7.07 -4.77 -16.03
CA ALA A 136 7.51 -4.90 -14.64
C ALA A 136 6.44 -5.55 -13.75
N LEU A 137 5.18 -5.12 -13.87
CA LEU A 137 4.07 -5.69 -13.08
C LEU A 137 3.83 -7.15 -13.44
N THR A 138 3.97 -7.55 -14.72
CA THR A 138 3.85 -8.94 -15.16
C THR A 138 4.92 -9.82 -14.52
N ASP A 139 6.17 -9.40 -14.60
CA ASP A 139 7.32 -10.13 -14.05
C ASP A 139 7.24 -10.23 -12.51
N LEU A 140 7.00 -9.10 -11.83
CA LEU A 140 6.93 -9.04 -10.37
C LEU A 140 5.67 -9.73 -9.82
N GLY A 141 4.55 -9.66 -10.54
CA GLY A 141 3.32 -10.40 -10.21
C GLY A 141 3.52 -11.91 -10.29
N ALA A 142 4.22 -12.38 -11.33
CA ALA A 142 4.60 -13.79 -11.45
C ALA A 142 5.58 -14.23 -10.35
N HIS A 143 6.49 -13.33 -9.92
CA HIS A 143 7.38 -13.60 -8.79
C HIS A 143 6.59 -13.73 -7.47
N ALA A 144 5.67 -12.80 -7.19
CA ALA A 144 4.81 -12.86 -6.00
C ALA A 144 3.92 -14.12 -5.96
N ALA A 145 3.45 -14.58 -7.12
CA ALA A 145 2.66 -15.80 -7.22
C ALA A 145 3.39 -17.05 -6.69
N ARG A 146 4.72 -17.11 -6.76
CA ARG A 146 5.52 -18.22 -6.22
C ARG A 146 5.40 -18.32 -4.68
N HIS A 147 5.11 -17.22 -4.02
CA HIS A 147 4.87 -17.15 -2.58
C HIS A 147 3.39 -17.34 -2.20
N GLY A 148 2.50 -17.43 -3.20
CA GLY A 148 1.05 -17.55 -3.00
C GLY A 148 0.40 -16.25 -2.52
N VAL A 149 1.01 -15.11 -2.81
CA VAL A 149 0.49 -13.78 -2.49
C VAL A 149 0.35 -12.92 -3.76
N PRO A 150 -0.59 -11.97 -3.84
CA PRO A 150 -0.62 -11.02 -4.93
C PRO A 150 0.48 -9.97 -4.77
N LEU A 151 0.78 -9.26 -5.86
CA LEU A 151 1.46 -7.98 -5.82
C LEU A 151 0.40 -6.87 -5.75
N LEU A 152 0.64 -5.81 -4.99
CA LEU A 152 -0.23 -4.65 -4.91
C LEU A 152 0.34 -3.51 -5.76
N TYR A 153 -0.49 -2.97 -6.66
CA TYR A 153 -0.20 -1.78 -7.42
C TYR A 153 -1.10 -0.64 -6.96
N GLU A 154 -0.50 0.48 -6.61
CA GLU A 154 -1.17 1.66 -6.08
C GLU A 154 -1.17 2.79 -7.12
N PRO A 155 -2.31 3.12 -7.72
CA PRO A 155 -2.49 4.37 -8.45
C PRO A 155 -2.36 5.57 -7.51
N LEU A 156 -1.38 6.42 -7.77
CA LEU A 156 -1.15 7.63 -6.99
C LEU A 156 -1.86 8.84 -7.63
N ASN A 157 -2.09 9.89 -6.86
CA ASN A 157 -2.68 11.11 -7.37
C ASN A 157 -1.80 11.83 -8.41
N ARG A 158 -2.38 12.79 -9.14
CA ARG A 158 -1.74 13.56 -10.23
C ARG A 158 -0.52 14.37 -9.82
N TYR A 159 -0.32 14.64 -8.53
CA TYR A 159 0.84 15.37 -8.03
C TYR A 159 2.07 14.46 -7.87
N GLU A 160 1.86 13.15 -7.80
CA GLU A 160 2.93 12.16 -7.56
C GLU A 160 3.31 11.38 -8.81
N THR A 161 2.33 11.08 -9.69
CA THR A 161 2.58 10.40 -10.97
C THR A 161 1.67 10.94 -12.08
N ASN A 162 2.08 10.75 -13.33
CA ASN A 162 1.28 11.03 -14.53
C ASN A 162 0.94 9.75 -15.33
N LEU A 163 1.07 8.58 -14.70
CA LEU A 163 0.80 7.29 -15.34
C LEU A 163 -0.68 6.90 -15.21
N LEU A 164 -1.05 6.31 -14.11
CA LEU A 164 -2.41 5.86 -13.82
C LEU A 164 -2.83 6.46 -12.46
N ASN A 165 -3.79 7.38 -12.49
CA ASN A 165 -4.23 8.10 -11.31
C ASN A 165 -5.57 7.58 -10.78
N ARG A 166 -6.39 6.95 -11.64
CA ARG A 166 -7.71 6.46 -11.29
C ARG A 166 -7.72 4.95 -11.18
N GLN A 167 -8.41 4.45 -10.16
CA GLN A 167 -8.45 3.01 -9.88
C GLN A 167 -9.04 2.19 -11.03
N LEU A 168 -10.13 2.68 -11.63
CA LEU A 168 -10.77 1.96 -12.75
C LEU A 168 -9.89 1.95 -14.01
N ASP A 169 -9.11 3.00 -14.25
CA ASP A 169 -8.16 3.03 -15.38
C ASP A 169 -7.01 2.04 -15.15
N ALA A 170 -6.55 1.92 -13.90
CA ALA A 170 -5.57 0.91 -13.53
C ALA A 170 -6.12 -0.52 -13.65
N ALA A 171 -7.36 -0.77 -13.22
CA ALA A 171 -7.99 -2.08 -13.41
C ALA A 171 -8.07 -2.47 -14.90
N LYS A 172 -8.56 -1.56 -15.74
CA LYS A 172 -8.62 -1.77 -17.20
C LYS A 172 -7.23 -1.96 -17.82
N PHE A 173 -6.23 -1.23 -17.33
CA PHE A 173 -4.85 -1.39 -17.78
C PHE A 173 -4.31 -2.79 -17.46
N LEU A 174 -4.51 -3.28 -16.25
CA LEU A 174 -4.10 -4.63 -15.87
C LEU A 174 -4.78 -5.70 -16.74
N GLU A 175 -6.08 -5.54 -17.02
CA GLU A 175 -6.83 -6.44 -17.90
C GLU A 175 -6.34 -6.38 -19.36
N ALA A 176 -6.23 -5.20 -19.93
CA ALA A 176 -5.80 -5.00 -21.31
C ALA A 176 -4.38 -5.50 -21.59
N ARG A 177 -3.49 -5.39 -20.59
CA ARG A 177 -2.11 -5.88 -20.66
C ARG A 177 -1.96 -7.33 -20.17
N GLN A 178 -3.05 -8.00 -19.78
CA GLN A 178 -3.07 -9.38 -19.27
C GLN A 178 -2.12 -9.60 -18.07
N VAL A 179 -1.99 -8.58 -17.22
CA VAL A 179 -1.13 -8.64 -16.04
C VAL A 179 -1.80 -9.51 -14.97
N ALA A 180 -1.20 -10.66 -14.70
CA ALA A 180 -1.73 -11.62 -13.73
C ALA A 180 -1.16 -11.40 -12.32
N ASN A 181 -1.93 -11.84 -11.31
CA ASN A 181 -1.53 -11.81 -9.89
C ASN A 181 -1.15 -10.43 -9.33
N VAL A 182 -1.70 -9.37 -9.93
CA VAL A 182 -1.60 -8.00 -9.43
C VAL A 182 -2.99 -7.53 -9.03
N LYS A 183 -3.10 -6.95 -7.83
CA LYS A 183 -4.32 -6.33 -7.30
C LYS A 183 -4.07 -4.84 -7.08
N LEU A 184 -5.14 -4.08 -6.99
CA LEU A 184 -5.05 -2.65 -6.69
C LEU A 184 -4.98 -2.43 -5.17
N LEU A 185 -4.11 -1.54 -4.76
CA LEU A 185 -4.21 -0.84 -3.50
C LEU A 185 -5.00 0.44 -3.76
N CYS A 186 -6.11 0.59 -3.06
CA CYS A 186 -7.00 1.74 -3.13
C CYS A 186 -6.73 2.66 -1.93
N ASP A 187 -5.89 3.67 -2.12
CA ASP A 187 -5.67 4.70 -1.10
C ASP A 187 -6.76 5.77 -1.20
N LEU A 188 -7.57 5.91 -0.15
CA LEU A 188 -8.68 6.85 -0.13
C LEU A 188 -8.22 8.31 -0.21
N PHE A 189 -7.01 8.65 0.28
CA PHE A 189 -6.45 9.99 0.09
C PHE A 189 -6.23 10.30 -1.39
N HIS A 190 -5.58 9.40 -2.14
CA HIS A 190 -5.38 9.57 -3.58
C HIS A 190 -6.72 9.56 -4.32
N MET A 191 -7.62 8.67 -3.95
CA MET A 191 -8.96 8.58 -4.55
C MET A 191 -9.80 9.84 -4.30
N ASN A 192 -9.71 10.49 -3.15
CA ASN A 192 -10.40 11.75 -2.88
C ASN A 192 -9.97 12.89 -3.81
N ILE A 193 -8.76 12.82 -4.39
CA ILE A 193 -8.27 13.80 -5.36
C ILE A 193 -8.73 13.45 -6.79
N GLU A 194 -8.77 12.16 -7.13
CA GLU A 194 -8.90 11.71 -8.52
C GLU A 194 -10.29 11.16 -8.88
N GLU A 195 -11.05 10.66 -7.92
CA GLU A 195 -12.31 9.98 -8.17
C GLU A 195 -13.52 10.88 -7.87
N VAL A 196 -14.58 10.74 -8.65
CA VAL A 196 -15.86 11.42 -8.40
C VAL A 196 -16.57 10.83 -7.17
N SER A 197 -16.41 9.51 -6.96
CA SER A 197 -16.98 8.78 -5.83
C SER A 197 -16.12 7.57 -5.51
N ASN A 198 -15.50 7.55 -4.34
CA ASN A 198 -14.69 6.43 -3.87
C ASN A 198 -15.51 5.13 -3.84
N ALA A 199 -16.74 5.18 -3.31
CA ALA A 199 -17.60 4.02 -3.21
C ALA A 199 -18.02 3.45 -4.57
N ALA A 200 -18.39 4.31 -5.52
CA ALA A 200 -18.75 3.88 -6.88
C ALA A 200 -17.54 3.26 -7.60
N THR A 201 -16.36 3.86 -7.46
CA THR A 201 -15.11 3.37 -8.04
C THR A 201 -14.72 2.01 -7.45
N LEU A 202 -14.81 1.82 -6.13
CA LEU A 202 -14.52 0.53 -5.48
C LEU A 202 -15.43 -0.58 -6.00
N ARG A 203 -16.75 -0.30 -6.15
CA ARG A 203 -17.70 -1.27 -6.75
C ARG A 203 -17.31 -1.61 -8.19
N ALA A 204 -16.95 -0.61 -8.99
CA ALA A 204 -16.56 -0.80 -10.39
C ALA A 204 -15.24 -1.61 -10.53
N CYS A 205 -14.29 -1.42 -9.61
CA CYS A 205 -13.04 -2.18 -9.60
C CYS A 205 -13.23 -3.63 -9.11
N GLY A 206 -14.20 -3.88 -8.22
CA GLY A 206 -14.62 -5.22 -7.80
C GLY A 206 -13.46 -6.14 -7.41
N ARG A 207 -13.29 -7.25 -8.15
CA ARG A 207 -12.24 -8.25 -7.89
C ARG A 207 -10.80 -7.73 -7.91
N HIS A 208 -10.56 -6.55 -8.49
CA HIS A 208 -9.22 -5.97 -8.56
C HIS A 208 -8.78 -5.34 -7.23
N VAL A 209 -9.71 -4.98 -6.34
CA VAL A 209 -9.37 -4.40 -5.03
C VAL A 209 -8.69 -5.47 -4.16
N GLY A 210 -7.45 -5.22 -3.76
CA GLY A 210 -6.64 -6.13 -2.95
C GLY A 210 -6.27 -5.58 -1.57
N HIS A 211 -6.19 -4.27 -1.43
CA HIS A 211 -5.81 -3.58 -0.19
C HIS A 211 -6.41 -2.18 -0.16
N VAL A 212 -6.60 -1.59 1.02
CA VAL A 212 -7.14 -0.24 1.15
C VAL A 212 -6.32 0.55 2.18
N HIS A 213 -5.76 1.70 1.78
CA HIS A 213 -5.31 2.70 2.72
C HIS A 213 -6.51 3.54 3.16
N PHE A 214 -6.87 3.39 4.43
CA PHE A 214 -8.06 3.97 5.04
C PHE A 214 -7.72 5.32 5.64
N ALA A 215 -7.40 6.26 4.75
CA ALA A 215 -7.04 7.64 5.04
C ALA A 215 -8.19 8.60 4.76
N ASP A 216 -8.27 9.69 5.52
CA ASP A 216 -9.22 10.76 5.23
C ASP A 216 -8.73 11.65 4.07
N SER A 217 -9.58 12.54 3.59
CA SER A 217 -9.32 13.44 2.46
C SER A 217 -8.13 14.38 2.66
N ASN A 218 -7.73 14.61 3.89
CA ASN A 218 -6.57 15.41 4.29
C ASN A 218 -5.37 14.54 4.74
N ARG A 219 -5.41 13.25 4.43
CA ARG A 219 -4.41 12.24 4.79
C ARG A 219 -4.24 12.03 6.31
N GLN A 220 -5.20 12.42 7.11
CA GLN A 220 -5.29 12.10 8.54
C GLN A 220 -6.16 10.86 8.77
N ALA A 221 -6.35 10.48 10.04
CA ALA A 221 -7.29 9.41 10.39
C ALA A 221 -8.71 9.76 9.98
N ILE A 222 -9.48 8.77 9.52
CA ILE A 222 -10.89 8.94 9.14
C ILE A 222 -11.67 9.60 10.29
N GLY A 223 -12.41 10.65 9.93
CA GLY A 223 -13.18 11.52 10.85
C GLY A 223 -12.53 12.88 11.08
N PHE A 224 -11.34 13.14 10.54
CA PHE A 224 -10.70 14.45 10.60
C PHE A 224 -10.76 15.22 9.26
N GLY A 225 -11.31 14.62 8.23
CA GLY A 225 -11.59 15.22 6.92
C GLY A 225 -13.05 15.03 6.53
N HIS A 226 -13.30 14.78 5.25
CA HIS A 226 -14.65 14.66 4.70
C HIS A 226 -14.91 13.37 3.90
N THR A 227 -14.07 12.35 4.04
CA THR A 227 -14.27 11.06 3.36
C THR A 227 -15.52 10.36 3.91
N ASP A 228 -16.45 9.98 3.02
CA ASP A 228 -17.63 9.18 3.40
C ASP A 228 -17.23 7.70 3.62
N ALA A 229 -16.71 7.43 4.81
CA ALA A 229 -16.25 6.11 5.21
C ALA A 229 -17.37 5.07 5.23
N ALA A 230 -18.61 5.47 5.54
CA ALA A 230 -19.75 4.57 5.57
C ALA A 230 -20.04 3.99 4.19
N SER A 231 -20.12 4.86 3.17
CA SER A 231 -20.32 4.45 1.76
C SER A 231 -19.13 3.61 1.24
N VAL A 232 -17.89 3.94 1.63
CA VAL A 232 -16.70 3.17 1.27
C VAL A 232 -16.77 1.76 1.83
N VAL A 233 -17.06 1.61 3.13
CA VAL A 233 -17.14 0.28 3.76
C VAL A 233 -18.32 -0.53 3.21
N ALA A 234 -19.46 0.12 2.91
CA ALA A 234 -20.57 -0.55 2.23
C ALA A 234 -20.13 -1.08 0.86
N ALA A 235 -19.43 -0.27 0.06
CA ALA A 235 -18.92 -0.70 -1.25
C ALA A 235 -17.95 -1.88 -1.15
N LEU A 236 -17.06 -1.89 -0.14
CA LEU A 236 -16.15 -3.00 0.10
C LEU A 236 -16.88 -4.29 0.48
N LYS A 237 -17.96 -4.19 1.27
CA LYS A 237 -18.83 -5.34 1.59
C LYS A 237 -19.56 -5.86 0.35
N ASP A 238 -20.09 -4.96 -0.49
CA ASP A 238 -20.81 -5.30 -1.73
C ASP A 238 -19.95 -6.13 -2.70
N ILE A 239 -18.65 -5.83 -2.78
CA ILE A 239 -17.70 -6.57 -3.64
C ILE A 239 -17.08 -7.80 -2.97
N GLY A 240 -17.48 -8.14 -1.74
CA GLY A 240 -16.92 -9.26 -0.99
C GLY A 240 -15.45 -9.09 -0.60
N PHE A 241 -14.98 -7.85 -0.41
CA PHE A 241 -13.59 -7.57 -0.04
C PHE A 241 -13.21 -8.25 1.29
N ALA A 242 -12.07 -8.92 1.33
CA ALA A 242 -11.57 -9.67 2.48
C ALA A 242 -10.09 -9.36 2.80
N GLY A 243 -9.68 -8.12 2.59
CA GLY A 243 -8.33 -7.62 2.86
C GLY A 243 -8.27 -6.75 4.12
N TYR A 244 -7.34 -5.81 4.12
CA TYR A 244 -7.08 -4.90 5.22
C TYR A 244 -7.54 -3.48 4.91
N LEU A 245 -8.09 -2.80 5.93
CA LEU A 245 -8.13 -1.34 6.03
C LEU A 245 -6.89 -0.92 6.82
N SER A 246 -5.92 -0.35 6.17
CA SER A 246 -4.64 0.04 6.76
C SER A 246 -4.55 1.56 6.92
N GLY A 247 -4.14 2.02 8.08
CA GLY A 247 -3.90 3.44 8.32
C GLY A 247 -2.55 3.88 7.80
N GLU A 248 -2.46 4.28 6.51
CA GLU A 248 -1.34 5.05 5.98
C GLU A 248 -1.72 6.53 6.03
N ILE A 249 -1.42 7.17 7.14
CA ILE A 249 -1.92 8.51 7.48
C ILE A 249 -0.84 9.34 8.18
N LEU A 250 -1.01 10.66 8.14
CA LEU A 250 -0.20 11.56 8.94
C LEU A 250 -0.42 11.30 10.44
N PRO A 251 0.65 11.20 11.26
CA PRO A 251 0.56 10.90 12.69
C PRO A 251 0.16 12.14 13.49
N LEU A 252 -1.04 12.67 13.25
CA LEU A 252 -1.53 13.92 13.86
C LEU A 252 -2.71 13.66 14.81
N PRO A 253 -2.74 14.32 15.99
CA PRO A 253 -1.71 15.22 16.52
C PRO A 253 -0.44 14.51 16.96
N ASP A 254 -0.50 13.19 17.18
CA ASP A 254 0.61 12.27 17.46
C ASP A 254 0.27 10.85 17.01
N SER A 255 1.24 9.95 17.05
CA SER A 255 1.10 8.57 16.56
C SER A 255 0.03 7.76 17.29
N GLU A 256 -0.04 7.87 18.62
CA GLU A 256 -1.01 7.13 19.44
C GLU A 256 -2.44 7.63 19.18
N ALA A 257 -2.65 8.93 19.12
CA ALA A 257 -3.95 9.53 18.84
C ALA A 257 -4.42 9.18 17.40
N ALA A 258 -3.52 9.26 16.41
CA ALA A 258 -3.83 8.89 15.03
C ALA A 258 -4.20 7.40 14.92
N ALA A 259 -3.45 6.51 15.56
CA ALA A 259 -3.75 5.07 15.59
C ALA A 259 -5.07 4.78 16.31
N ALA A 260 -5.31 5.40 17.47
CA ALA A 260 -6.55 5.24 18.23
C ALA A 260 -7.78 5.71 17.45
N GLN A 261 -7.69 6.83 16.74
CA GLN A 261 -8.77 7.31 15.88
C GLN A 261 -9.00 6.39 14.70
N THR A 262 -7.94 5.88 14.07
CA THR A 262 -8.03 4.93 12.94
C THR A 262 -8.79 3.66 13.34
N ILE A 263 -8.40 3.01 14.44
CA ILE A 263 -9.09 1.78 14.86
C ILE A 263 -10.52 2.05 15.31
N LYS A 264 -10.78 3.20 15.94
CA LYS A 264 -12.13 3.65 16.29
C LYS A 264 -13.00 3.81 15.05
N ALA A 265 -12.50 4.48 14.01
CA ALA A 265 -13.22 4.66 12.75
C ALA A 265 -13.51 3.31 12.06
N ILE A 266 -12.53 2.41 12.00
CA ILE A 266 -12.72 1.06 11.44
C ILE A 266 -13.82 0.32 12.21
N ARG A 267 -13.79 0.30 13.54
CA ARG A 267 -14.78 -0.40 14.38
C ARG A 267 -16.17 0.20 14.30
N THR A 268 -16.28 1.51 14.08
CA THR A 268 -17.57 2.18 13.89
C THR A 268 -18.30 1.62 12.66
N HIS A 269 -17.60 1.32 11.59
CA HIS A 269 -18.19 0.81 10.34
C HIS A 269 -18.12 -0.72 10.18
N LEU A 270 -17.25 -1.37 10.97
CA LEU A 270 -17.05 -2.82 11.01
C LEU A 270 -17.08 -3.30 12.48
N PRO A 271 -18.24 -3.27 13.12
CA PRO A 271 -18.37 -3.79 14.49
C PRO A 271 -18.00 -5.29 14.50
N ARG A 272 -17.25 -5.70 15.54
CA ARG A 272 -16.88 -7.10 15.80
C ARG A 272 -17.98 -7.83 16.52
#